data_0835f98ae21579457d2c0d41bafcbede
#
_entry.id   0835f98ae21579457d2c0d41bafcbede
#
_cell.length_a   1.000
_cell.length_b   1.000
_cell.length_c   1.000
_cell.angle_alpha   90.00
_cell.angle_beta   90.00
_cell.angle_gamma   90.00
#
_symmetry.space_group_name_H-M   'P 1'
#
loop_
_entity.id
_entity.type
_entity.pdbx_description
1 polymer ?
#
loop_
_entity_poly.entity_id
_entity_poly.type
_entity_poly.pdbx_seq_one_letter_code
_entity_poly.pdbx_strand_id
1 'polypeptide(L)'
;IAVASNAHAKDIAQAVNQQTQSTGVSATARTEAQIKFGSAGSYAITIESENKTDPKTISFSLTAKDSAEGLSAAVQAINEQSSKTGVVASLNKDSTAIVLTNATGNTMAIGVTAAANAGTVDVTKMTGNGKGGVSTMGTTQSMATNAGAVAVAVSGYITLDSDKSFSAVSTTTTALSGTAATLNSDLKKVSELDITDFSKATHSLKTVDSALSYIAGERAKLGALQSRFETSIAALQVTSENMSASRGRILDADFAAETANLSKSQILQQAGTAMVAQANQLPQGVLA
;
A
#
# COMPACT_ATOMS: atom_id res chain seq x y z
N ILE A 1 -7.26 5.94 16.44
CA ILE A 1 -7.89 6.97 15.57
C ILE A 1 -9.26 7.28 16.16
N ALA A 2 -9.51 8.54 16.54
CA ALA A 2 -10.83 8.99 16.98
C ALA A 2 -11.69 9.34 15.76
N VAL A 3 -12.91 8.85 15.73
CA VAL A 3 -13.90 9.11 14.69
C VAL A 3 -15.04 9.91 15.29
N ALA A 4 -15.33 11.07 14.71
CA ALA A 4 -16.45 11.90 15.16
C ALA A 4 -17.80 11.21 14.88
N SER A 5 -18.79 11.52 15.68
CA SER A 5 -20.16 11.07 15.40
C SER A 5 -20.61 11.65 14.06
N ASN A 6 -21.26 10.82 13.23
CA ASN A 6 -21.71 11.16 11.87
C ASN A 6 -20.59 11.54 10.88
N ALA A 7 -19.33 11.16 11.14
CA ALA A 7 -18.24 11.33 10.18
C ALA A 7 -18.54 10.58 8.88
N HIS A 8 -18.19 11.19 7.76
CA HIS A 8 -18.27 10.52 6.46
C HIS A 8 -17.16 9.48 6.34
N ALA A 9 -17.34 8.47 5.50
CA ALA A 9 -16.29 7.50 5.22
C ALA A 9 -14.99 8.16 4.73
N LYS A 10 -15.09 9.27 3.99
CA LYS A 10 -13.99 10.13 3.58
C LYS A 10 -13.14 10.59 4.76
N ASP A 11 -13.77 11.11 5.82
CA ASP A 11 -13.05 11.65 6.98
C ASP A 11 -12.32 10.55 7.74
N ILE A 12 -12.95 9.37 7.83
CA ILE A 12 -12.34 8.18 8.43
C ILE A 12 -11.13 7.74 7.62
N ALA A 13 -11.25 7.67 6.29
CA ALA A 13 -10.14 7.31 5.42
C ALA A 13 -8.99 8.31 5.51
N GLN A 14 -9.27 9.61 5.59
CA GLN A 14 -8.25 10.64 5.81
C GLN A 14 -7.53 10.44 7.14
N ALA A 15 -8.26 10.19 8.23
CA ALA A 15 -7.66 9.94 9.54
C ALA A 15 -6.75 8.70 9.57
N VAL A 16 -7.14 7.64 8.85
CA VAL A 16 -6.27 6.45 8.67
C VAL A 16 -5.03 6.82 7.88
N ASN A 17 -5.18 7.53 6.75
CA ASN A 17 -4.08 7.89 5.87
C ASN A 17 -3.05 8.83 6.52
N GLN A 18 -3.46 9.65 7.48
CA GLN A 18 -2.52 10.44 8.30
C GLN A 18 -1.59 9.56 9.15
N GLN A 19 -1.97 8.33 9.44
CA GLN A 19 -1.18 7.36 10.20
C GLN A 19 -0.48 6.31 9.33
N THR A 20 -0.53 6.42 8.00
CA THR A 20 0.04 5.42 7.07
C THR A 20 1.54 5.21 7.31
N GLN A 21 2.31 6.28 7.60
CA GLN A 21 3.74 6.17 7.86
C GLN A 21 4.07 5.30 9.10
N SER A 22 3.20 5.30 10.09
CA SER A 22 3.40 4.52 11.33
C SER A 22 2.79 3.13 11.26
N THR A 23 1.69 2.97 10.52
CA THR A 23 0.91 1.72 10.47
C THR A 23 1.19 0.87 9.23
N GLY A 24 1.65 1.50 8.13
CA GLY A 24 1.76 0.86 6.81
C GLY A 24 0.39 0.57 6.17
N VAL A 25 -0.71 1.08 6.75
CA VAL A 25 -2.06 0.88 6.24
C VAL A 25 -2.56 2.13 5.55
N SER A 26 -3.08 1.99 4.33
CA SER A 26 -3.79 3.02 3.59
C SER A 26 -5.29 2.74 3.57
N ALA A 27 -6.09 3.79 3.46
CA ALA A 27 -7.53 3.70 3.40
C ALA A 27 -8.08 4.43 2.19
N THR A 28 -9.07 3.84 1.54
CA THR A 28 -9.89 4.50 0.52
C THR A 28 -11.35 4.45 0.94
N ALA A 29 -12.06 5.57 0.72
CA ALA A 29 -13.48 5.67 1.00
C ALA A 29 -14.28 5.63 -0.29
N ARG A 30 -15.48 5.07 -0.21
CA ARG A 30 -16.43 5.04 -1.32
C ARG A 30 -17.84 4.96 -0.79
N THR A 31 -18.79 5.57 -1.50
CA THR A 31 -20.21 5.42 -1.19
C THR A 31 -20.92 4.90 -2.43
N GLU A 32 -21.67 3.84 -2.28
CA GLU A 32 -22.41 3.21 -3.37
C GLU A 32 -23.82 2.88 -2.93
N ALA A 33 -24.77 3.15 -3.82
CA ALA A 33 -26.16 2.83 -3.63
C ALA A 33 -26.77 2.28 -4.93
N GLN A 34 -27.61 1.28 -4.81
CA GLN A 34 -28.44 0.80 -5.92
C GLN A 34 -29.81 1.46 -5.85
N ILE A 35 -30.29 1.96 -6.98
CA ILE A 35 -31.64 2.48 -7.12
C ILE A 35 -32.42 1.60 -8.11
N LYS A 36 -33.64 1.23 -7.71
CA LYS A 36 -34.64 0.59 -8.58
C LYS A 36 -35.90 1.42 -8.61
N PHE A 37 -36.62 1.33 -9.72
CA PHE A 37 -37.87 2.05 -9.96
C PHE A 37 -39.05 1.07 -10.05
N GLY A 38 -40.18 1.45 -9.45
CA GLY A 38 -41.36 0.59 -9.38
C GLY A 38 -42.09 0.46 -10.73
N SER A 39 -42.05 1.47 -11.58
CA SER A 39 -42.70 1.49 -12.88
C SER A 39 -41.99 2.38 -13.92
N ALA A 40 -42.35 2.30 -15.18
CA ALA A 40 -41.97 3.27 -16.20
C ALA A 40 -42.77 4.56 -16.01
N GLY A 41 -42.20 5.70 -16.47
CA GLY A 41 -42.85 7.02 -16.41
C GLY A 41 -41.91 8.10 -15.83
N SER A 42 -42.51 9.24 -15.47
CA SER A 42 -41.74 10.42 -15.03
C SER A 42 -41.39 10.34 -13.55
N TYR A 43 -40.14 10.77 -13.24
CA TYR A 43 -39.60 10.83 -11.91
C TYR A 43 -38.90 12.18 -11.65
N ALA A 44 -38.96 12.64 -10.40
CA ALA A 44 -38.21 13.76 -9.88
C ALA A 44 -37.57 13.33 -8.57
N ILE A 45 -36.26 13.09 -8.61
CA ILE A 45 -35.46 12.69 -7.45
C ILE A 45 -34.53 13.83 -7.01
N THR A 46 -34.14 13.84 -5.76
CA THR A 46 -33.10 14.74 -5.24
C THR A 46 -31.85 13.94 -4.92
N ILE A 47 -30.68 14.48 -5.26
CA ILE A 47 -29.38 13.92 -4.89
C ILE A 47 -28.58 14.98 -4.15
N GLU A 48 -28.16 14.64 -2.95
CA GLU A 48 -27.28 15.40 -2.10
C GLU A 48 -26.07 14.54 -1.73
N SER A 49 -24.87 15.06 -1.90
CA SER A 49 -23.62 14.43 -1.45
C SER A 49 -22.56 15.50 -1.24
N GLU A 50 -21.77 15.89 -2.24
CA GLU A 50 -20.81 17.01 -2.12
C GLU A 50 -21.49 18.38 -2.13
N ASN A 51 -22.72 18.44 -2.58
CA ASN A 51 -23.59 19.62 -2.67
C ASN A 51 -24.57 19.75 -1.48
N LYS A 52 -24.16 19.42 -0.28
CA LYS A 52 -25.01 19.37 0.92
C LYS A 52 -25.86 20.64 1.18
N THR A 53 -25.38 21.79 0.75
CA THR A 53 -26.08 23.09 0.90
C THR A 53 -27.03 23.40 -0.25
N ASP A 54 -27.01 22.63 -1.34
CA ASP A 54 -27.80 22.85 -2.55
C ASP A 54 -28.16 21.51 -3.21
N PRO A 55 -29.10 20.75 -2.61
CA PRO A 55 -29.57 19.47 -3.18
C PRO A 55 -30.08 19.66 -4.59
N LYS A 56 -29.67 18.81 -5.53
CA LYS A 56 -30.09 18.92 -6.93
C LYS A 56 -31.28 18.03 -7.20
N THR A 57 -32.36 18.65 -7.72
CA THR A 57 -33.50 17.95 -8.27
C THR A 57 -33.20 17.54 -9.70
N ILE A 58 -33.36 16.25 -9.98
CA ILE A 58 -33.11 15.63 -11.28
C ILE A 58 -34.39 15.01 -11.76
N SER A 59 -34.89 15.48 -12.94
CA SER A 59 -36.13 14.99 -13.55
C SER A 59 -35.81 14.22 -14.81
N PHE A 60 -36.43 13.07 -14.98
CA PHE A 60 -36.26 12.20 -16.13
C PHE A 60 -37.53 11.37 -16.33
N SER A 61 -37.64 10.73 -17.50
CA SER A 61 -38.73 9.80 -17.81
C SER A 61 -38.14 8.46 -18.24
N LEU A 62 -38.65 7.38 -17.66
CA LEU A 62 -38.22 6.01 -17.93
C LEU A 62 -39.21 5.38 -18.95
N THR A 63 -38.67 4.81 -20.00
CA THR A 63 -39.45 4.03 -20.96
C THR A 63 -39.68 2.59 -20.50
N ALA A 64 -38.73 2.06 -19.68
CA ALA A 64 -38.88 0.79 -18.98
C ALA A 64 -38.11 0.87 -17.64
N LYS A 65 -38.51 0.07 -16.65
CA LYS A 65 -37.91 0.11 -15.28
C LYS A 65 -36.74 -0.82 -15.08
N ASP A 66 -36.51 -1.80 -15.95
CA ASP A 66 -35.62 -2.94 -15.77
C ASP A 66 -34.86 -3.34 -17.05
N SER A 67 -34.59 -2.36 -17.91
CA SER A 67 -33.76 -2.54 -19.10
C SER A 67 -32.75 -1.41 -19.27
N ALA A 68 -31.64 -1.68 -19.95
CA ALA A 68 -30.60 -0.70 -20.19
C ALA A 68 -31.10 0.53 -20.92
N GLU A 69 -31.91 0.32 -21.95
CA GLU A 69 -32.52 1.39 -22.75
C GLU A 69 -33.50 2.22 -21.92
N GLY A 70 -34.36 1.54 -21.12
CA GLY A 70 -35.35 2.21 -20.27
C GLY A 70 -34.74 3.08 -19.19
N LEU A 71 -33.60 2.68 -18.63
CA LEU A 71 -32.89 3.40 -17.56
C LEU A 71 -31.89 4.45 -18.08
N SER A 72 -31.59 4.48 -19.37
CA SER A 72 -30.57 5.35 -19.98
C SER A 72 -30.81 6.83 -19.70
N ALA A 73 -32.04 7.30 -19.80
CA ALA A 73 -32.42 8.69 -19.53
C ALA A 73 -32.13 9.11 -18.07
N ALA A 74 -32.37 8.21 -17.12
CA ALA A 74 -32.05 8.47 -15.72
C ALA A 74 -30.53 8.52 -15.48
N VAL A 75 -29.78 7.57 -16.06
CA VAL A 75 -28.30 7.55 -15.97
C VAL A 75 -27.73 8.84 -16.56
N GLN A 76 -28.20 9.29 -17.72
CA GLN A 76 -27.74 10.51 -18.35
C GLN A 76 -28.07 11.73 -17.48
N ALA A 77 -29.31 11.89 -17.03
CA ALA A 77 -29.77 13.04 -16.24
C ALA A 77 -28.99 13.16 -14.91
N ILE A 78 -28.68 12.03 -14.26
CA ILE A 78 -27.86 12.01 -13.04
C ILE A 78 -26.42 12.41 -13.37
N ASN A 79 -25.82 11.87 -14.42
CA ASN A 79 -24.45 12.14 -14.81
C ASN A 79 -24.23 13.59 -15.27
N GLU A 80 -25.22 14.25 -15.83
CA GLU A 80 -25.18 15.69 -16.15
C GLU A 80 -24.99 16.57 -14.89
N GLN A 81 -25.44 16.09 -13.73
CA GLN A 81 -25.25 16.79 -12.45
C GLN A 81 -24.04 16.26 -11.65
N SER A 82 -23.27 15.33 -12.20
CA SER A 82 -22.16 14.69 -11.48
C SER A 82 -21.08 15.66 -11.01
N SER A 83 -20.79 16.71 -11.81
CA SER A 83 -19.81 17.76 -11.44
C SER A 83 -20.23 18.59 -10.21
N LYS A 84 -21.54 18.62 -9.89
CA LYS A 84 -22.07 19.35 -8.73
C LYS A 84 -22.31 18.43 -7.54
N THR A 85 -22.82 17.23 -7.81
CA THR A 85 -23.20 16.28 -6.76
C THR A 85 -22.02 15.40 -6.33
N GLY A 86 -20.96 15.24 -7.15
CA GLY A 86 -19.91 14.25 -6.95
C GLY A 86 -20.38 12.80 -7.14
N VAL A 87 -21.61 12.61 -7.66
CA VAL A 87 -22.22 11.28 -7.83
C VAL A 87 -22.27 10.92 -9.31
N VAL A 88 -21.80 9.71 -9.63
CA VAL A 88 -21.84 9.13 -10.97
C VAL A 88 -22.81 7.96 -10.98
N ALA A 89 -23.66 7.90 -12.01
CA ALA A 89 -24.61 6.81 -12.24
C ALA A 89 -24.09 5.85 -13.30
N SER A 90 -24.27 4.56 -13.07
CA SER A 90 -24.03 3.48 -14.03
C SER A 90 -25.10 2.40 -13.90
N LEU A 91 -25.26 1.59 -14.92
CA LEU A 91 -26.14 0.43 -14.82
C LEU A 91 -25.46 -0.69 -14.02
N ASN A 92 -26.26 -1.46 -13.29
CA ASN A 92 -25.77 -2.70 -12.69
C ASN A 92 -25.50 -3.74 -13.80
N LYS A 93 -24.84 -4.85 -13.44
CA LYS A 93 -24.45 -5.91 -14.38
C LYS A 93 -25.64 -6.46 -15.20
N ASP A 94 -26.80 -6.55 -14.57
CA ASP A 94 -28.00 -7.14 -15.19
C ASP A 94 -28.88 -6.08 -15.88
N SER A 95 -28.46 -4.81 -15.88
CA SER A 95 -29.20 -3.66 -16.45
C SER A 95 -30.61 -3.46 -15.88
N THR A 96 -30.85 -3.93 -14.67
CA THR A 96 -32.15 -3.86 -13.97
C THR A 96 -32.21 -2.78 -12.89
N ALA A 97 -31.12 -2.08 -12.66
CA ALA A 97 -30.99 -1.07 -11.64
C ALA A 97 -29.87 -0.07 -11.97
N ILE A 98 -29.94 1.11 -11.37
CA ILE A 98 -28.87 2.11 -11.45
C ILE A 98 -28.01 2.01 -10.19
N VAL A 99 -26.70 1.98 -10.37
CA VAL A 99 -25.73 2.09 -9.30
C VAL A 99 -25.21 3.52 -9.24
N LEU A 100 -25.41 4.18 -8.13
CA LEU A 100 -24.84 5.49 -7.82
C LEU A 100 -23.55 5.33 -7.05
N THR A 101 -22.51 6.03 -7.47
CA THR A 101 -21.19 5.99 -6.87
C THR A 101 -20.71 7.41 -6.53
N ASN A 102 -20.31 7.63 -5.29
CA ASN A 102 -19.48 8.75 -4.91
C ASN A 102 -18.08 8.20 -4.55
N ALA A 103 -17.09 8.57 -5.35
CA ALA A 103 -15.71 8.05 -5.24
C ALA A 103 -14.93 8.65 -4.05
N THR A 104 -15.41 9.74 -3.46
CA THR A 104 -14.76 10.39 -2.32
C THR A 104 -15.20 9.82 -0.97
N GLY A 105 -16.32 9.07 -0.94
CA GLY A 105 -16.85 8.47 0.29
C GLY A 105 -17.71 9.43 1.13
N ASN A 106 -18.19 10.53 0.55
CA ASN A 106 -19.20 11.36 1.19
C ASN A 106 -20.52 10.58 1.28
N THR A 107 -21.27 10.79 2.36
CA THR A 107 -22.64 10.26 2.49
C THR A 107 -23.51 10.82 1.38
N MET A 108 -24.30 9.97 0.74
CA MET A 108 -25.32 10.39 -0.24
C MET A 108 -26.69 10.41 0.42
N ALA A 109 -27.45 11.47 0.21
CA ALA A 109 -28.89 11.47 0.48
C ALA A 109 -29.64 11.46 -0.87
N ILE A 110 -30.44 10.43 -1.05
CA ILE A 110 -31.26 10.23 -2.25
C ILE A 110 -32.71 10.39 -1.81
N GLY A 111 -33.39 11.35 -2.42
CA GLY A 111 -34.77 11.68 -2.04
C GLY A 111 -35.70 11.73 -3.22
N VAL A 112 -36.98 11.78 -2.92
CA VAL A 112 -38.05 12.10 -3.88
C VAL A 112 -38.63 13.46 -3.53
N THR A 113 -39.06 14.19 -4.55
CA THR A 113 -39.76 15.48 -4.38
C THR A 113 -41.23 15.29 -4.00
N ALA A 114 -41.92 16.38 -3.67
CA ALA A 114 -43.37 16.35 -3.49
C ALA A 114 -44.16 16.12 -4.81
N ALA A 115 -43.46 16.20 -5.95
CA ALA A 115 -44.05 15.86 -7.25
C ALA A 115 -44.35 14.34 -7.30
N ALA A 116 -45.50 13.96 -7.88
CA ALA A 116 -45.87 12.59 -8.01
C ALA A 116 -44.90 11.85 -8.98
N ASN A 117 -44.25 10.79 -8.50
CA ASN A 117 -43.45 9.89 -9.30
C ASN A 117 -44.34 8.78 -9.89
N ALA A 118 -43.93 8.25 -11.03
CA ALA A 118 -44.67 7.17 -11.72
C ALA A 118 -44.71 5.87 -10.88
N GLY A 119 -43.69 5.62 -10.04
CA GLY A 119 -43.61 4.46 -9.17
C GLY A 119 -42.74 4.71 -7.92
N THR A 120 -42.56 3.70 -7.11
CA THR A 120 -41.66 3.77 -5.97
C THR A 120 -40.19 3.97 -6.41
N VAL A 121 -39.39 4.57 -5.54
CA VAL A 121 -37.92 4.64 -5.69
C VAL A 121 -37.33 3.84 -4.56
N ASP A 122 -36.73 2.72 -4.87
CA ASP A 122 -36.14 1.80 -3.93
C ASP A 122 -34.62 2.03 -3.86
N VAL A 123 -34.12 2.39 -2.70
CA VAL A 123 -32.68 2.65 -2.46
C VAL A 123 -32.13 1.57 -1.57
N THR A 124 -31.05 0.92 -2.04
CA THR A 124 -30.30 -0.09 -1.27
C THR A 124 -28.85 0.31 -1.14
N LYS A 125 -28.35 0.38 0.10
CA LYS A 125 -26.92 0.61 0.34
C LYS A 125 -26.10 -0.55 -0.20
N MET A 126 -25.00 -0.25 -0.88
CA MET A 126 -24.01 -1.22 -1.34
C MET A 126 -22.71 -1.07 -0.58
N THR A 127 -22.03 -2.19 -0.31
CA THR A 127 -20.72 -2.21 0.32
C THR A 127 -19.81 -3.22 -0.38
N GLY A 128 -18.51 -3.02 -0.26
CA GLY A 128 -17.52 -3.98 -0.79
C GLY A 128 -17.63 -5.32 -0.06
N ASN A 129 -17.59 -6.41 -0.80
CA ASN A 129 -17.62 -7.79 -0.28
C ASN A 129 -16.23 -8.31 0.12
N GLY A 130 -15.20 -7.47 0.14
CA GLY A 130 -13.81 -7.86 0.41
C GLY A 130 -13.12 -8.68 -0.68
N LYS A 131 -13.86 -9.09 -1.74
CA LYS A 131 -13.36 -9.89 -2.86
C LYS A 131 -13.32 -9.13 -4.18
N GLY A 132 -13.27 -7.79 -4.11
CA GLY A 132 -13.23 -6.95 -5.30
C GLY A 132 -14.57 -6.68 -5.98
N GLY A 133 -15.66 -7.17 -5.42
CA GLY A 133 -17.03 -6.89 -5.90
C GLY A 133 -17.80 -6.03 -4.90
N VAL A 134 -18.91 -5.45 -5.35
CA VAL A 134 -19.86 -4.74 -4.50
C VAL A 134 -21.05 -5.65 -4.25
N SER A 135 -21.43 -5.79 -2.99
CA SER A 135 -22.64 -6.53 -2.63
C SER A 135 -23.65 -5.60 -1.97
N THR A 136 -24.92 -5.90 -2.16
CA THR A 136 -25.98 -5.18 -1.46
C THR A 136 -25.94 -5.54 0.02
N MET A 137 -25.99 -4.53 0.89
CA MET A 137 -26.10 -4.71 2.33
C MET A 137 -27.24 -3.87 2.90
N GLY A 138 -27.94 -4.45 3.84
CA GLY A 138 -29.03 -3.78 4.54
C GLY A 138 -30.38 -3.92 3.85
N THR A 139 -31.39 -3.34 4.49
CA THR A 139 -32.74 -3.30 3.95
C THR A 139 -32.88 -2.29 2.84
N THR A 140 -33.59 -2.63 1.77
CA THR A 140 -34.03 -1.68 0.78
C THR A 140 -35.00 -0.70 1.43
N GLN A 141 -34.74 0.60 1.27
CA GLN A 141 -35.66 1.65 1.67
C GLN A 141 -36.48 2.06 0.46
N SER A 142 -37.79 1.85 0.54
CA SER A 142 -38.71 2.20 -0.53
C SER A 142 -39.37 3.55 -0.26
N MET A 143 -39.23 4.48 -1.19
CA MET A 143 -39.89 5.78 -1.13
C MET A 143 -41.15 5.72 -2.01
N ALA A 144 -42.32 6.01 -1.42
CA ALA A 144 -43.60 5.95 -2.10
C ALA A 144 -43.76 7.09 -3.11
N THR A 145 -44.66 6.90 -4.08
CA THR A 145 -44.96 7.84 -5.20
C THR A 145 -45.42 9.23 -4.74
N ASN A 146 -46.02 9.33 -3.58
CA ASN A 146 -46.60 10.56 -2.98
C ASN A 146 -46.14 10.79 -1.55
N ALA A 147 -44.94 10.39 -1.17
CA ALA A 147 -44.47 10.45 0.21
C ALA A 147 -44.13 11.87 0.70
N GLY A 148 -44.29 12.90 -0.09
CA GLY A 148 -43.71 14.22 0.18
C GLY A 148 -42.21 14.24 -0.06
N ALA A 149 -41.51 15.26 0.43
CA ALA A 149 -40.05 15.31 0.34
C ALA A 149 -39.43 14.36 1.38
N VAL A 150 -39.07 13.15 0.98
CA VAL A 150 -38.41 12.13 1.81
C VAL A 150 -37.06 11.79 1.20
N ALA A 151 -36.07 11.62 2.02
CA ALA A 151 -34.72 11.21 1.58
C ALA A 151 -34.18 10.04 2.41
N VAL A 152 -33.44 9.17 1.75
CA VAL A 152 -32.70 8.04 2.31
C VAL A 152 -31.21 8.40 2.32
N ALA A 153 -30.61 8.41 3.49
CA ALA A 153 -29.18 8.64 3.62
C ALA A 153 -28.39 7.32 3.50
N VAL A 154 -27.43 7.29 2.61
CA VAL A 154 -26.53 6.16 2.37
C VAL A 154 -25.12 6.56 2.79
N SER A 155 -24.65 5.97 3.89
CA SER A 155 -23.27 6.16 4.35
C SER A 155 -22.28 5.34 3.53
N GLY A 156 -21.09 5.89 3.33
CA GLY A 156 -19.99 5.19 2.64
C GLY A 156 -19.40 4.05 3.46
N TYR A 157 -18.46 3.35 2.84
CA TYR A 157 -17.59 2.35 3.43
C TYR A 157 -16.13 2.68 3.15
N ILE A 158 -15.23 2.11 3.93
CA ILE A 158 -13.79 2.23 3.74
C ILE A 158 -13.20 0.88 3.36
N THR A 159 -12.19 0.91 2.51
CA THR A 159 -11.34 -0.24 2.20
C THR A 159 -9.95 0.06 2.74
N LEU A 160 -9.39 -0.86 3.52
CA LEU A 160 -8.05 -0.77 4.09
C LEU A 160 -7.13 -1.69 3.31
N ASP A 161 -5.99 -1.15 2.88
CA ASP A 161 -4.98 -1.86 2.09
C ASP A 161 -3.60 -1.70 2.73
N SER A 162 -2.78 -2.75 2.70
CA SER A 162 -1.40 -2.74 3.19
C SER A 162 -0.58 -3.81 2.48
N ASP A 163 0.73 -3.61 2.40
CA ASP A 163 1.72 -4.61 1.96
C ASP A 163 2.01 -5.68 3.03
N LYS A 164 1.45 -5.52 4.24
CA LYS A 164 1.62 -6.43 5.38
C LYS A 164 0.26 -6.83 5.95
N SER A 165 0.23 -7.96 6.65
CA SER A 165 -0.95 -8.34 7.42
C SER A 165 -1.21 -7.34 8.56
N PHE A 166 -2.46 -6.98 8.75
CA PHE A 166 -2.90 -6.07 9.82
C PHE A 166 -4.24 -6.50 10.39
N SER A 167 -4.59 -5.98 11.54
CA SER A 167 -5.93 -6.07 12.10
C SER A 167 -6.46 -4.69 12.46
N ALA A 168 -7.74 -4.46 12.21
CA ALA A 168 -8.46 -3.26 12.61
C ALA A 168 -9.45 -3.61 13.72
N VAL A 169 -9.38 -2.91 14.84
CA VAL A 169 -10.26 -3.12 15.98
C VAL A 169 -11.13 -1.88 16.17
N SER A 170 -12.45 -2.07 16.27
CA SER A 170 -13.39 -1.05 16.68
C SER A 170 -13.76 -1.29 18.15
N THR A 171 -13.40 -0.36 19.03
CA THR A 171 -13.63 -0.50 20.46
C THR A 171 -14.95 0.09 20.94
N THR A 172 -15.48 1.10 20.26
CA THR A 172 -16.62 1.88 20.71
C THR A 172 -17.70 2.14 19.66
N THR A 173 -17.47 1.76 18.40
CA THR A 173 -18.38 2.05 17.29
C THR A 173 -18.68 0.82 16.46
N THR A 174 -19.88 0.78 15.88
CA THR A 174 -20.28 -0.21 14.87
C THR A 174 -19.83 0.16 13.47
N ALA A 175 -18.94 1.15 13.35
CA ALA A 175 -18.54 1.75 12.06
C ALA A 175 -17.85 0.77 11.10
N LEU A 176 -17.15 -0.24 11.63
CA LEU A 176 -16.38 -1.19 10.80
C LEU A 176 -17.17 -2.45 10.43
N SER A 177 -18.08 -2.93 11.30
CA SER A 177 -18.74 -4.23 11.07
C SER A 177 -20.14 -4.39 11.68
N GLY A 178 -20.78 -3.30 12.09
CA GLY A 178 -22.09 -3.39 12.76
C GLY A 178 -22.04 -3.89 14.21
N THR A 179 -20.95 -4.47 14.67
CA THR A 179 -20.64 -4.87 16.03
C THR A 179 -19.19 -4.53 16.33
N ALA A 180 -18.85 -4.27 17.60
CA ALA A 180 -17.45 -4.13 18.01
C ALA A 180 -16.71 -5.44 17.70
N ALA A 181 -15.86 -5.43 16.67
CA ALA A 181 -15.19 -6.62 16.18
C ALA A 181 -13.77 -6.30 15.71
N THR A 182 -12.92 -7.30 15.82
CA THR A 182 -11.62 -7.31 15.17
C THR A 182 -11.80 -7.79 13.74
N LEU A 183 -11.41 -6.95 12.77
CA LEU A 183 -11.33 -7.31 11.36
C LEU A 183 -9.88 -7.62 11.03
N ASN A 184 -9.59 -8.82 10.59
CA ASN A 184 -8.27 -9.20 10.10
C ASN A 184 -8.18 -8.95 8.60
N SER A 185 -7.00 -8.54 8.14
CA SER A 185 -6.73 -8.42 6.71
C SER A 185 -6.77 -9.79 6.03
N ASP A 186 -7.22 -9.81 4.78
CA ASP A 186 -7.25 -11.00 3.93
C ASP A 186 -6.18 -10.86 2.84
N LEU A 187 -5.28 -11.85 2.75
CA LEU A 187 -4.20 -11.84 1.76
C LEU A 187 -4.77 -11.95 0.35
N LYS A 188 -4.51 -10.94 -0.47
CA LYS A 188 -4.82 -10.95 -1.90
C LYS A 188 -3.56 -11.27 -2.69
N LYS A 189 -3.61 -12.33 -3.49
CA LYS A 189 -2.49 -12.76 -4.33
C LYS A 189 -2.60 -12.17 -5.73
N VAL A 190 -1.47 -11.79 -6.30
CA VAL A 190 -1.41 -11.33 -7.70
C VAL A 190 -1.85 -12.42 -8.68
N SER A 191 -1.68 -13.70 -8.33
CA SER A 191 -2.12 -14.83 -9.14
C SER A 191 -3.64 -15.03 -9.19
N GLU A 192 -4.40 -14.38 -8.31
CA GLU A 192 -5.86 -14.49 -8.19
C GLU A 192 -6.57 -13.22 -8.68
N LEU A 193 -5.88 -12.36 -9.44
CA LEU A 193 -6.45 -11.11 -9.95
C LEU A 193 -7.58 -11.41 -10.94
N ASP A 194 -8.69 -10.72 -10.75
CA ASP A 194 -9.87 -10.76 -11.60
C ASP A 194 -10.18 -9.36 -12.12
N ILE A 195 -10.20 -9.19 -13.43
CA ILE A 195 -10.45 -7.91 -14.11
C ILE A 195 -11.74 -7.93 -14.95
N THR A 196 -12.62 -8.89 -14.71
CA THR A 196 -13.85 -9.07 -15.48
C THR A 196 -14.92 -8.02 -15.19
N ASP A 197 -14.73 -7.20 -14.14
CA ASP A 197 -15.65 -6.17 -13.70
C ASP A 197 -14.85 -4.90 -13.33
N PHE A 198 -15.43 -3.73 -13.51
CA PHE A 198 -14.79 -2.45 -13.20
C PHE A 198 -14.34 -2.37 -11.71
N SER A 199 -15.19 -2.84 -10.80
CA SER A 199 -14.84 -2.86 -9.36
C SER A 199 -13.68 -3.79 -9.09
N LYS A 200 -13.69 -5.00 -9.66
CA LYS A 200 -12.59 -5.97 -9.54
C LYS A 200 -11.31 -5.46 -10.19
N ALA A 201 -11.39 -4.80 -11.34
CA ALA A 201 -10.25 -4.16 -11.99
C ALA A 201 -9.60 -3.09 -11.10
N THR A 202 -10.42 -2.25 -10.45
CA THR A 202 -9.94 -1.23 -9.51
C THR A 202 -9.24 -1.86 -8.28
N HIS A 203 -9.77 -2.95 -7.74
CA HIS A 203 -9.12 -3.69 -6.66
C HIS A 203 -7.84 -4.38 -7.11
N SER A 204 -7.82 -4.92 -8.34
CA SER A 204 -6.63 -5.54 -8.93
C SER A 204 -5.49 -4.55 -9.06
N LEU A 205 -5.76 -3.30 -9.49
CA LEU A 205 -4.76 -2.24 -9.53
C LEU A 205 -4.12 -2.00 -8.15
N LYS A 206 -4.93 -1.90 -7.11
CA LYS A 206 -4.42 -1.72 -5.73
C LYS A 206 -3.56 -2.90 -5.27
N THR A 207 -3.97 -4.13 -5.60
CA THR A 207 -3.19 -5.33 -5.27
C THR A 207 -1.84 -5.31 -5.97
N VAL A 208 -1.80 -4.90 -7.25
CA VAL A 208 -0.55 -4.75 -8.02
C VAL A 208 0.33 -3.64 -7.43
N ASP A 209 -0.24 -2.48 -7.09
CA ASP A 209 0.50 -1.37 -6.48
C ASP A 209 1.12 -1.77 -5.14
N SER A 210 0.37 -2.49 -4.30
CA SER A 210 0.88 -3.02 -3.03
C SER A 210 1.99 -4.04 -3.25
N ALA A 211 1.85 -4.93 -4.24
CA ALA A 211 2.88 -5.91 -4.59
C ALA A 211 4.16 -5.24 -5.12
N LEU A 212 4.03 -4.22 -5.96
CA LEU A 212 5.16 -3.44 -6.46
C LEU A 212 5.88 -2.71 -5.31
N SER A 213 5.13 -2.11 -4.39
CA SER A 213 5.68 -1.45 -3.20
C SER A 213 6.45 -2.44 -2.32
N TYR A 214 5.89 -3.64 -2.11
CA TYR A 214 6.57 -4.71 -1.37
C TYR A 214 7.88 -5.12 -2.05
N ILE A 215 7.85 -5.40 -3.37
CA ILE A 215 9.05 -5.78 -4.14
C ILE A 215 10.10 -4.66 -4.10
N ALA A 216 9.69 -3.40 -4.26
CA ALA A 216 10.61 -2.26 -4.17
C ALA A 216 11.27 -2.17 -2.79
N GLY A 217 10.51 -2.39 -1.72
CA GLY A 217 11.01 -2.45 -0.34
C GLY A 217 12.02 -3.58 -0.13
N GLU A 218 11.74 -4.78 -0.61
CA GLU A 218 12.66 -5.92 -0.52
C GLU A 218 13.93 -5.69 -1.36
N ARG A 219 13.83 -5.12 -2.55
CA ARG A 219 14.99 -4.74 -3.36
C ARG A 219 15.87 -3.70 -2.64
N ALA A 220 15.27 -2.72 -1.99
CA ALA A 220 16.02 -1.73 -1.21
C ALA A 220 16.76 -2.36 -0.02
N LYS A 221 16.14 -3.30 0.69
CA LYS A 221 16.79 -4.07 1.76
C LYS A 221 17.97 -4.89 1.25
N LEU A 222 17.78 -5.60 0.13
CA LEU A 222 18.84 -6.39 -0.49
C LEU A 222 20.00 -5.49 -0.95
N GLY A 223 19.71 -4.33 -1.55
CA GLY A 223 20.73 -3.34 -1.93
C GLY A 223 21.52 -2.81 -0.74
N ALA A 224 20.83 -2.50 0.37
CA ALA A 224 21.50 -2.10 1.61
C ALA A 224 22.38 -3.22 2.21
N LEU A 225 21.91 -4.47 2.12
CA LEU A 225 22.69 -5.64 2.55
C LEU A 225 23.93 -5.84 1.69
N GLN A 226 23.80 -5.70 0.37
CA GLN A 226 24.92 -5.76 -0.58
C GLN A 226 25.97 -4.70 -0.25
N SER A 227 25.58 -3.44 -0.06
CA SER A 227 26.50 -2.36 0.31
C SER A 227 27.22 -2.63 1.66
N ARG A 228 26.51 -3.20 2.63
CA ARG A 228 27.13 -3.62 3.90
C ARG A 228 28.14 -4.74 3.71
N PHE A 229 27.86 -5.72 2.85
CA PHE A 229 28.81 -6.79 2.52
C PHE A 229 30.04 -6.24 1.81
N GLU A 230 29.87 -5.35 0.81
CA GLU A 230 30.98 -4.70 0.12
C GLU A 230 31.89 -3.94 1.09
N THR A 231 31.31 -3.16 2.00
CA THR A 231 32.07 -2.46 3.05
C THR A 231 32.77 -3.44 3.99
N SER A 232 32.13 -4.54 4.37
CA SER A 232 32.74 -5.56 5.25
C SER A 232 33.88 -6.28 4.55
N ILE A 233 33.73 -6.61 3.26
CA ILE A 233 34.79 -7.25 2.45
C ILE A 233 36.00 -6.30 2.35
N ALA A 234 35.77 -5.01 2.07
CA ALA A 234 36.84 -4.03 2.01
C ALA A 234 37.59 -3.91 3.37
N ALA A 235 36.86 -3.87 4.48
CA ALA A 235 37.46 -3.85 5.81
C ALA A 235 38.25 -5.12 6.11
N LEU A 236 37.77 -6.30 5.72
CA LEU A 236 38.49 -7.57 5.88
C LEU A 236 39.73 -7.63 5.01
N GLN A 237 39.70 -7.08 3.78
CA GLN A 237 40.88 -6.98 2.92
C GLN A 237 41.99 -6.13 3.57
N VAL A 238 41.63 -4.94 4.07
CA VAL A 238 42.59 -4.07 4.80
C VAL A 238 43.14 -4.77 6.04
N THR A 239 42.28 -5.48 6.79
CA THR A 239 42.73 -6.25 7.96
C THR A 239 43.67 -7.38 7.56
N SER A 240 43.37 -8.11 6.49
CA SER A 240 44.22 -9.19 5.96
C SER A 240 45.60 -8.65 5.50
N GLU A 241 45.59 -7.51 4.82
CA GLU A 241 46.84 -6.84 4.39
C GLU A 241 47.68 -6.41 5.60
N ASN A 242 47.06 -5.77 6.59
CA ASN A 242 47.74 -5.36 7.82
C ASN A 242 48.29 -6.56 8.60
N MET A 243 47.55 -7.67 8.66
CA MET A 243 47.99 -8.91 9.28
C MET A 243 49.19 -9.54 8.52
N SER A 244 49.10 -9.54 7.16
CA SER A 244 50.18 -10.02 6.31
C SER A 244 51.47 -9.17 6.49
N ALA A 245 51.33 -7.84 6.49
CA ALA A 245 52.43 -6.92 6.73
C ALA A 245 53.03 -7.08 8.16
N SER A 246 52.19 -7.32 9.16
CA SER A 246 52.63 -7.59 10.51
C SER A 246 53.36 -8.93 10.64
N ARG A 247 52.83 -9.97 9.93
CA ARG A 247 53.50 -11.27 9.85
C ARG A 247 54.87 -11.15 9.16
N GLY A 248 54.95 -10.38 8.06
CA GLY A 248 56.23 -10.11 7.38
C GLY A 248 57.24 -9.47 8.32
N ARG A 249 56.84 -8.43 9.09
CA ARG A 249 57.74 -7.77 10.08
C ARG A 249 58.21 -8.68 11.19
N ILE A 250 57.49 -9.73 11.52
CA ILE A 250 57.87 -10.69 12.55
C ILE A 250 58.76 -11.79 11.97
N LEU A 251 58.45 -12.26 10.78
CA LEU A 251 59.08 -13.44 10.16
C LEU A 251 60.28 -13.08 9.27
N ASP A 252 60.21 -11.91 8.59
CA ASP A 252 61.26 -11.48 7.67
C ASP A 252 62.43 -10.91 8.46
N ALA A 253 63.59 -11.53 8.30
CA ALA A 253 64.85 -11.00 8.83
C ALA A 253 65.23 -9.69 8.13
N ASP A 254 65.77 -8.74 8.88
CA ASP A 254 66.40 -7.56 8.29
C ASP A 254 67.61 -8.03 7.47
N PHE A 255 67.46 -8.07 6.16
CA PHE A 255 68.48 -8.56 5.24
C PHE A 255 69.77 -7.78 5.36
N ALA A 256 69.74 -6.49 5.64
CA ALA A 256 70.94 -5.66 5.86
C ALA A 256 71.67 -6.04 7.16
N ALA A 257 70.91 -6.26 8.23
CA ALA A 257 71.51 -6.70 9.50
C ALA A 257 72.08 -8.12 9.39
N GLU A 258 71.37 -9.04 8.70
CA GLU A 258 71.81 -10.44 8.57
C GLU A 258 73.04 -10.55 7.65
N THR A 259 73.10 -9.78 6.51
CA THR A 259 74.30 -9.72 5.68
C THR A 259 75.48 -9.11 6.39
N ALA A 260 75.29 -8.09 7.21
CA ALA A 260 76.31 -7.52 8.04
C ALA A 260 76.89 -8.52 9.10
N ASN A 261 75.98 -9.28 9.73
CA ASN A 261 76.34 -10.35 10.68
C ASN A 261 77.05 -11.50 9.97
N LEU A 262 76.65 -11.89 8.80
CA LEU A 262 77.28 -12.88 7.97
C LEU A 262 78.75 -12.44 7.59
N SER A 263 78.82 -11.21 7.08
CA SER A 263 80.11 -10.62 6.70
C SER A 263 81.06 -10.54 7.91
N LYS A 264 80.55 -10.08 9.05
CA LYS A 264 81.30 -10.05 10.31
C LYS A 264 81.76 -11.44 10.75
N SER A 265 80.93 -12.46 10.68
CA SER A 265 81.27 -13.83 10.98
C SER A 265 82.35 -14.39 10.05
N GLN A 266 82.24 -14.10 8.75
CA GLN A 266 83.26 -14.49 7.77
C GLN A 266 84.65 -13.82 8.07
N ILE A 267 84.60 -12.52 8.33
CA ILE A 267 85.87 -11.79 8.68
C ILE A 267 86.49 -12.35 9.97
N LEU A 268 85.69 -12.56 11.00
CA LEU A 268 86.18 -13.16 12.26
C LEU A 268 86.75 -14.58 12.07
N GLN A 269 86.12 -15.39 11.21
CA GLN A 269 86.64 -16.71 10.87
C GLN A 269 87.99 -16.63 10.14
N GLN A 270 88.09 -15.73 9.12
CA GLN A 270 89.35 -15.50 8.40
C GLN A 270 90.42 -14.92 9.32
N ALA A 271 90.11 -13.95 10.16
CA ALA A 271 91.06 -13.38 11.12
C ALA A 271 91.43 -14.41 12.15
N GLY A 272 90.53 -15.24 12.67
CA GLY A 272 90.83 -16.32 13.60
C GLY A 272 91.74 -17.38 13.03
N THR A 273 91.49 -17.81 11.76
CA THR A 273 92.39 -18.76 11.10
C THR A 273 93.81 -18.16 10.86
N ALA A 274 93.90 -16.88 10.44
CA ALA A 274 95.16 -16.18 10.27
C ALA A 274 95.90 -16.02 11.57
N MET A 275 95.17 -15.66 12.66
CA MET A 275 95.84 -15.56 14.04
C MET A 275 96.27 -16.90 14.51
N VAL A 276 95.55 -17.98 14.31
CA VAL A 276 95.99 -19.35 14.67
C VAL A 276 97.22 -19.78 13.85
N ALA A 277 97.19 -19.50 12.54
CA ALA A 277 98.35 -19.71 11.69
C ALA A 277 99.60 -18.94 12.15
N GLN A 278 99.39 -17.65 12.53
CA GLN A 278 100.51 -16.79 13.05
C GLN A 278 100.98 -17.30 14.42
N ALA A 279 100.09 -17.72 15.29
CA ALA A 279 100.44 -18.28 16.61
C ALA A 279 101.26 -19.59 16.49
N ASN A 280 100.92 -20.42 15.46
CA ASN A 280 101.62 -21.68 15.19
C ASN A 280 103.03 -21.45 14.60
N GLN A 281 103.32 -20.28 14.01
CA GLN A 281 104.68 -19.92 13.55
C GLN A 281 105.63 -19.40 14.63
N LEU A 282 105.08 -18.86 15.70
CA LEU A 282 105.91 -18.36 16.85
C LEU A 282 106.85 -19.43 17.45
N PRO A 283 106.43 -20.67 17.68
CA PRO A 283 107.34 -21.68 18.24
C PRO A 283 108.49 -22.07 17.30
N GLN A 284 108.33 -21.95 15.99
CA GLN A 284 109.36 -22.25 14.99
C GLN A 284 110.46 -21.18 14.92
N GLY A 285 110.14 -19.92 15.22
CA GLY A 285 111.12 -18.83 15.29
C GLY A 285 111.95 -18.83 16.57
N VAL A 286 111.59 -19.61 17.60
CA VAL A 286 112.36 -19.72 18.86
C VAL A 286 113.27 -20.97 18.82
N LEU A 287 113.12 -21.86 17.86
CA LEU A 287 113.92 -23.09 17.66
C LEU A 287 115.03 -22.96 16.63
N ALA A 288 115.10 -21.82 15.95
CA ALA A 288 116.18 -21.43 15.04
C ALA A 288 117.08 -20.42 15.74
#